data_7bb486e29e0d77405200c8c4b3df5f46
#
_entry.id   7bb486e29e0d77405200c8c4b3df5f46
#
_cell.length_a   1.000
_cell.length_b   1.000
_cell.length_c   1.000
_cell.angle_alpha   90.00
_cell.angle_beta   90.00
_cell.angle_gamma   90.00
#
_symmetry.space_group_name_H-M   'P 1'
#
loop_
_entity.id
_entity.type
_entity.pdbx_description
1 polymer ?
#
loop_
_entity_poly.entity_id
_entity_poly.type
_entity_poly.pdbx_seq_one_letter_code
_entity_poly.pdbx_strand_id
1 'polypeptide(L)'
;MENKVYSLKGNYVLRQIAGEYLAVPISNEAGDDANIVILNPVSQIIWGKLENGSDFNEILNAVTEEFDVSDEEATNDIKEFLNGLEEAKLLK
;
A
#
# COMPACT_ATOMS: atom_id res chain seq x y z
N MET A 1 -8.73 -16.43 15.80
CA MET A 1 -7.79 -15.90 14.99
C MET A 1 -7.95 -14.47 14.82
N GLU A 2 -6.98 -13.71 15.03
CA GLU A 2 -7.12 -12.34 14.94
C GLU A 2 -6.86 -11.82 13.64
N ASN A 3 -7.59 -10.86 13.19
CA ASN A 3 -7.37 -10.22 11.93
C ASN A 3 -6.56 -8.98 12.19
N LYS A 4 -5.33 -9.03 11.77
CA LYS A 4 -4.46 -7.89 11.93
C LYS A 4 -4.89 -6.85 10.91
N VAL A 5 -5.12 -5.63 11.38
CA VAL A 5 -5.50 -4.54 10.51
C VAL A 5 -4.24 -3.76 10.15
N TYR A 6 -4.03 -3.55 8.86
CA TYR A 6 -2.88 -2.81 8.37
C TYR A 6 -3.31 -1.39 8.05
N SER A 7 -2.51 -0.44 8.46
CA SER A 7 -2.79 0.94 8.12
C SER A 7 -1.48 1.71 7.99
N LEU A 8 -1.55 2.84 7.34
CA LEU A 8 -0.36 3.61 7.06
C LEU A 8 0.01 4.48 8.23
N LYS A 9 1.32 4.68 8.38
CA LYS A 9 1.83 5.53 9.41
C LYS A 9 2.15 6.84 8.74
N GLY A 10 1.53 7.89 9.14
CA GLY A 10 1.77 9.20 8.55
C GLY A 10 0.79 9.51 7.45
N ASN A 11 0.94 10.65 6.85
CA ASN A 11 0.05 11.12 5.81
C ASN A 11 0.74 11.21 4.48
N TYR A 12 0.05 10.79 3.44
CA TYR A 12 0.60 10.78 2.10
C TYR A 12 -0.41 11.33 1.11
N VAL A 13 0.09 11.88 0.02
CA VAL A 13 -0.75 12.35 -1.06
C VAL A 13 -0.42 11.51 -2.27
N LEU A 14 -1.44 11.04 -2.98
CA LEU A 14 -1.20 10.30 -4.20
C LEU A 14 -1.11 11.27 -5.36
N ARG A 15 -0.10 11.11 -6.18
CA ARG A 15 0.06 11.94 -7.35
C ARG A 15 0.29 11.08 -8.57
N GLN A 16 -0.17 11.56 -9.69
CA GLN A 16 0.04 10.84 -10.95
C GLN A 16 0.92 11.70 -11.83
N ILE A 17 2.09 11.18 -12.16
CA ILE A 17 3.04 11.90 -12.99
C ILE A 17 3.49 11.00 -14.10
N ALA A 18 3.30 11.44 -15.32
CA ALA A 18 3.74 10.69 -16.49
C ALA A 18 3.21 9.27 -16.50
N GLY A 19 1.99 9.09 -16.08
CA GLY A 19 1.38 7.77 -16.11
C GLY A 19 1.69 6.91 -14.91
N GLU A 20 2.50 7.39 -13.99
CA GLU A 20 2.81 6.62 -12.81
C GLU A 20 2.17 7.23 -11.59
N TYR A 21 1.80 6.38 -10.64
CA TYR A 21 1.22 6.86 -9.40
C TYR A 21 2.28 6.83 -8.31
N LEU A 22 2.36 7.93 -7.57
CA LEU A 22 3.34 8.07 -6.51
C LEU A 22 2.64 8.44 -5.23
N ALA A 23 3.10 7.88 -4.12
CA ALA A 23 2.63 8.29 -2.80
C ALA A 23 3.72 9.16 -2.21
N VAL A 24 3.40 10.41 -1.95
CA VAL A 24 4.37 11.39 -1.49
C VAL A 24 4.03 11.81 -0.08
N PRO A 25 4.97 11.75 0.86
CA PRO A 25 4.68 12.15 2.24
C PRO A 25 4.40 13.63 2.32
N ILE A 26 3.42 13.97 3.14
CA ILE A 26 3.05 15.35 3.30
C ILE A 26 3.88 16.03 4.37
N SER A 27 4.23 15.29 5.39
CA SER A 27 4.89 15.88 6.52
C SER A 27 6.28 16.36 6.17
N ASN A 28 6.65 17.50 6.68
CA ASN A 28 7.93 18.00 6.44
C ASN A 28 8.87 17.75 7.53
N GLU A 29 8.45 17.05 8.53
CA GLU A 29 9.25 16.90 9.62
C GLU A 29 10.50 16.25 9.34
N ALA A 30 10.49 15.22 8.73
CA ALA A 30 11.61 14.49 8.43
C ALA A 30 12.37 15.19 7.47
N GLY A 31 11.76 15.90 6.77
CA GLY A 31 12.39 16.69 5.88
C GLY A 31 13.24 16.07 4.87
N ASP A 32 14.06 15.35 5.15
CA ASP A 32 14.99 14.98 4.22
C ASP A 32 14.72 13.71 3.56
N ASP A 33 14.31 12.77 4.18
CA ASP A 33 14.21 11.53 3.52
C ASP A 33 12.86 11.24 3.12
N ALA A 34 12.33 12.05 2.29
CA ALA A 34 11.00 11.83 1.83
C ALA A 34 10.98 10.52 1.10
N ASN A 35 10.32 9.57 1.60
CA ASN A 35 10.21 8.29 0.96
C ASN A 35 9.04 8.31 0.01
N ILE A 36 9.33 8.51 -1.23
CA ILE A 36 8.29 8.48 -2.24
C ILE A 36 8.12 7.03 -2.67
N VAL A 37 6.89 6.56 -2.65
CA VAL A 37 6.59 5.18 -3.00
C VAL A 37 5.96 5.14 -4.38
N ILE A 38 6.54 4.38 -5.28
CA ILE A 38 5.99 4.26 -6.61
C ILE A 38 5.00 3.10 -6.60
N LEU A 39 3.80 3.36 -7.08
CA LEU A 39 2.73 2.39 -7.03
C LEU A 39 2.35 1.90 -8.41
N ASN A 40 2.39 0.59 -8.61
CA ASN A 40 1.86 0.02 -9.84
C ASN A 40 0.35 -0.17 -9.62
N PRO A 41 -0.40 -0.62 -10.62
CA PRO A 41 -1.86 -0.72 -10.45
C PRO A 41 -2.30 -1.58 -9.28
N VAL A 42 -1.60 -2.67 -9.01
CA VAL A 42 -1.96 -3.51 -7.88
C VAL A 42 -1.67 -2.79 -6.57
N SER A 43 -0.52 -2.14 -6.49
CA SER A 43 -0.15 -1.42 -5.29
C SER A 43 -1.10 -0.28 -4.98
N GLN A 44 -1.68 0.31 -6.00
CA GLN A 44 -2.65 1.39 -5.80
C GLN A 44 -3.85 0.88 -5.04
N ILE A 45 -4.33 -0.31 -5.39
CA ILE A 45 -5.47 -0.89 -4.71
C ILE A 45 -5.11 -1.17 -3.25
N ILE A 46 -3.93 -1.74 -3.03
CA ILE A 46 -3.49 -2.05 -1.70
C ILE A 46 -3.37 -0.78 -0.86
N TRP A 47 -2.76 0.25 -1.45
CA TRP A 47 -2.56 1.51 -0.75
C TRP A 47 -3.88 2.13 -0.33
N GLY A 48 -4.87 2.09 -1.22
CA GLY A 48 -6.17 2.66 -0.91
C GLY A 48 -6.82 1.96 0.28
N LYS A 49 -6.63 0.64 0.38
CA LYS A 49 -7.17 -0.08 1.51
C LYS A 49 -6.44 0.28 2.79
N LEU A 50 -5.13 0.48 2.70
CA LEU A 50 -4.35 0.81 3.86
C LEU A 50 -4.69 2.19 4.41
N GLU A 51 -5.10 3.09 3.55
CA GLU A 51 -5.46 4.43 4.00
C GLU A 51 -6.62 4.39 4.98
N ASN A 52 -7.53 3.45 4.80
CA ASN A 52 -8.67 3.33 5.68
C ASN A 52 -8.49 2.26 6.74
N GLY A 53 -7.42 1.51 6.66
CA GLY A 53 -7.22 0.41 7.58
C GLY A 53 -7.98 -0.81 7.10
N SER A 54 -7.28 -1.90 6.82
CA SER A 54 -7.92 -3.11 6.32
C SER A 54 -7.15 -4.33 6.78
N ASP A 55 -7.84 -5.45 6.89
CA ASP A 55 -7.12 -6.68 7.20
C ASP A 55 -6.71 -7.31 5.87
N PHE A 56 -5.96 -8.38 5.95
CA PHE A 56 -5.40 -9.00 4.76
C PHE A 56 -6.47 -9.50 3.82
N ASN A 57 -7.54 -10.08 4.36
CA ASN A 57 -8.61 -10.60 3.51
C ASN A 57 -9.29 -9.49 2.71
N GLU A 58 -9.49 -8.35 3.32
CA GLU A 58 -10.11 -7.24 2.63
C GLU A 58 -9.21 -6.75 1.50
N ILE A 59 -7.91 -6.72 1.75
CA ILE A 59 -6.96 -6.30 0.72
C ILE A 59 -6.95 -7.33 -0.41
N LEU A 60 -6.94 -8.60 -0.04
CA LEU A 60 -6.90 -9.67 -1.04
C LEU A 60 -8.14 -9.62 -1.92
N ASN A 61 -9.31 -9.46 -1.33
CA ASN A 61 -10.53 -9.38 -2.11
C ASN A 61 -10.53 -8.19 -3.04
N ALA A 62 -10.02 -7.06 -2.59
CA ALA A 62 -9.99 -5.88 -3.43
C ALA A 62 -9.11 -6.10 -4.65
N VAL A 63 -7.99 -6.77 -4.47
CA VAL A 63 -7.06 -7.01 -5.58
C VAL A 63 -7.66 -8.03 -6.54
N THR A 64 -8.22 -9.11 -6.04
CA THR A 64 -8.72 -10.15 -6.92
C THR A 64 -10.00 -9.74 -7.63
N GLU A 65 -10.72 -8.78 -7.07
CA GLU A 65 -11.89 -8.28 -7.76
C GLU A 65 -11.53 -7.36 -8.91
N GLU A 66 -10.41 -6.67 -8.76
CA GLU A 66 -10.02 -5.72 -9.77
C GLU A 66 -9.16 -6.36 -10.86
N PHE A 67 -8.40 -7.36 -10.52
CA PHE A 67 -7.48 -7.97 -11.46
C PHE A 67 -7.74 -9.47 -11.57
N ASP A 68 -7.53 -10.00 -12.77
CA ASP A 68 -7.78 -11.40 -13.02
C ASP A 68 -6.54 -12.19 -12.63
N VAL A 69 -6.32 -12.35 -11.33
CA VAL A 69 -5.17 -13.09 -10.83
C VAL A 69 -5.66 -14.11 -9.81
N SER A 70 -4.88 -15.13 -9.59
CA SER A 70 -5.24 -16.15 -8.63
C SER A 70 -5.02 -15.61 -7.22
N ASP A 71 -5.67 -16.26 -6.25
CA ASP A 71 -5.50 -15.85 -4.87
C ASP A 71 -4.07 -16.01 -4.45
N GLU A 72 -3.40 -17.04 -4.93
CA GLU A 72 -2.02 -17.28 -4.55
C GLU A 72 -1.12 -16.18 -5.07
N GLU A 73 -1.31 -15.79 -6.31
CA GLU A 73 -0.49 -14.74 -6.89
C GLU A 73 -0.76 -13.42 -6.19
N ALA A 74 -2.03 -13.11 -5.95
CA ALA A 74 -2.38 -11.87 -5.27
C ALA A 74 -1.81 -11.85 -3.86
N THR A 75 -1.87 -13.00 -3.17
CA THR A 75 -1.35 -13.07 -1.81
C THR A 75 0.13 -12.78 -1.79
N ASN A 76 0.88 -13.34 -2.73
CA ASN A 76 2.31 -13.09 -2.78
C ASN A 76 2.62 -11.63 -3.05
N ASP A 77 1.90 -11.02 -3.97
CA ASP A 77 2.12 -9.62 -4.30
C ASP A 77 1.81 -8.73 -3.11
N ILE A 78 0.71 -9.02 -2.40
CA ILE A 78 0.34 -8.21 -1.26
C ILE A 78 1.36 -8.35 -0.14
N LYS A 79 1.81 -9.58 0.12
CA LYS A 79 2.79 -9.79 1.18
C LYS A 79 4.09 -9.07 0.87
N GLU A 80 4.50 -9.11 -0.37
CA GLU A 80 5.74 -8.47 -0.77
C GLU A 80 5.64 -6.97 -0.57
N PHE A 81 4.50 -6.40 -0.96
CA PHE A 81 4.31 -4.96 -0.82
C PHE A 81 4.25 -4.57 0.66
N LEU A 82 3.50 -5.32 1.47
CA LEU A 82 3.39 -5.02 2.88
C LEU A 82 4.74 -5.14 3.58
N ASN A 83 5.54 -6.15 3.21
CA ASN A 83 6.85 -6.29 3.80
C ASN A 83 7.74 -5.10 3.47
N GLY A 84 7.66 -4.62 2.24
CA GLY A 84 8.43 -3.46 1.85
C GLY A 84 8.05 -2.23 2.64
N LEU A 85 6.74 -2.05 2.87
CA LEU A 85 6.29 -0.92 3.65
C LEU A 85 6.71 -1.05 5.10
N GLU A 86 6.70 -2.27 5.62
CA GLU A 86 7.10 -2.47 7.00
C GLU A 86 8.57 -2.18 7.18
N GLU A 87 9.40 -2.59 6.24
CA GLU A 87 10.81 -2.32 6.31
C GLU A 87 11.10 -0.84 6.21
N ALA A 88 10.29 -0.13 5.47
CA ALA A 88 10.46 1.32 5.35
C ALA A 88 9.77 2.05 6.50
N LYS A 89 9.16 1.30 7.42
CA LYS A 89 8.51 1.86 8.59
C LYS A 89 7.33 2.75 8.23
N LEU A 90 6.60 2.34 7.19
CA LEU A 90 5.43 3.09 6.75
C LEU A 90 4.13 2.49 7.26
N LEU A 91 4.16 1.35 7.91
CA LEU A 91 2.98 0.76 8.50
C LEU A 91 2.95 0.99 9.99
N LYS A 92 1.75 1.16 10.52
CA LYS A 92 1.60 1.32 11.94
C LYS A 92 1.86 0.03 12.68
#